data_3bed5f1e69f2a3065725b0ec40a55198
#
_entry.id   3bed5f1e69f2a3065725b0ec40a55198
#
_cell.length_a   1.000
_cell.length_b   1.000
_cell.length_c   1.000
_cell.angle_alpha   90.00
_cell.angle_beta   90.00
_cell.angle_gamma   90.00
#
_symmetry.space_group_name_H-M   'P 1'
#
loop_
_entity.id
_entity.type
_entity.pdbx_description
1 polymer ?
#
loop_
_entity_poly.entity_id
_entity_poly.type
_entity_poly.pdbx_seq_one_letter_code
_entity_poly.pdbx_strand_id
1 'polypeptide(L)'
;MVNGPGSFTSVRLGITIAKTLAFTLNIPIKTITSLEVTAISNNQRKVGISDGNGCYLGEFDENYKALKDYIYVNNSEFINMENKDEYYLDYKMDAEKVYKYTLNKNTTNAHDVNPIYIKKIGVEIDKKSN
;
A
#
# COMPACT_ATOMS: atom_id res chain seq x y z
N MET A 1 10.97 3.33 0.58
CA MET A 1 9.91 4.05 1.32
C MET A 1 8.56 3.40 1.06
N VAL A 2 7.78 3.18 2.09
CA VAL A 2 6.42 2.67 1.95
C VAL A 2 5.46 3.84 1.77
N ASN A 3 4.72 3.89 0.66
CA ASN A 3 3.85 5.01 0.33
C ASN A 3 2.35 4.70 0.50
N GLY A 4 2.02 3.70 1.30
CA GLY A 4 0.65 3.31 1.59
C GLY A 4 0.22 2.09 0.80
N PRO A 5 -1.05 1.73 0.85
CA PRO A 5 -2.10 2.38 1.64
C PRO A 5 -1.95 2.14 3.15
N GLY A 6 -2.56 3.00 3.94
CA GLY A 6 -2.52 2.92 5.39
C GLY A 6 -3.07 4.20 6.04
N SER A 7 -2.64 4.49 7.27
CA SER A 7 -3.04 5.70 7.96
C SER A 7 -2.71 6.94 7.15
N PHE A 8 -3.71 7.77 6.90
CA PHE A 8 -3.58 8.98 6.09
C PHE A 8 -2.46 9.89 6.61
N THR A 9 -2.49 10.21 7.90
CA THR A 9 -1.52 11.12 8.52
C THR A 9 -0.11 10.54 8.52
N SER A 10 0.03 9.28 8.93
CA SER A 10 1.35 8.62 9.01
C SER A 10 1.98 8.44 7.64
N VAL A 11 1.20 8.07 6.64
CA VAL A 11 1.70 7.90 5.27
C VAL A 11 2.17 9.25 4.72
N ARG A 12 1.37 10.30 4.87
CA ARG A 12 1.74 11.63 4.38
C ARG A 12 3.00 12.17 5.06
N LEU A 13 3.08 12.03 6.38
CA LEU A 13 4.26 12.48 7.13
C LEU A 13 5.51 11.74 6.67
N GLY A 14 5.44 10.42 6.53
CA GLY A 14 6.56 9.62 6.06
C GLY A 14 7.02 10.01 4.66
N ILE A 15 6.07 10.23 3.75
CA ILE A 15 6.38 10.67 2.39
C ILE A 15 7.03 12.04 2.40
N THR A 16 6.50 12.99 3.17
CA THR A 16 7.06 14.34 3.28
C THR A 16 8.49 14.31 3.75
N ILE A 17 8.79 13.55 4.80
CA ILE A 17 10.15 13.41 5.32
C ILE A 17 11.07 12.78 4.27
N ALA A 18 10.66 11.68 3.64
CA ALA A 18 11.46 11.00 2.65
C ALA A 18 11.75 11.87 1.42
N LYS A 19 10.75 12.59 0.93
CA LYS A 19 10.92 13.51 -0.20
C LYS A 19 11.88 14.65 0.14
N THR A 20 11.75 15.21 1.34
CA THR A 20 12.63 16.30 1.79
C THR A 20 14.08 15.83 1.86
N LEU A 21 14.32 14.65 2.45
CA LEU A 21 15.68 14.10 2.54
C LEU A 21 16.26 13.79 1.15
N ALA A 22 15.47 13.17 0.29
CA ALA A 22 15.94 12.81 -1.05
C ALA A 22 16.26 14.05 -1.88
N PHE A 23 15.41 15.07 -1.79
CA PHE A 23 15.63 16.32 -2.50
C PHE A 23 16.87 17.05 -1.98
N THR A 24 17.01 17.16 -0.65
CA THR A 24 18.13 17.85 0.00
C THR A 24 19.46 17.15 -0.27
N LEU A 25 19.48 15.82 -0.21
CA LEU A 25 20.68 15.01 -0.40
C LEU A 25 20.93 14.63 -1.85
N ASN A 26 20.02 14.99 -2.75
CA ASN A 26 20.08 14.64 -4.17
C ASN A 26 20.24 13.15 -4.42
N ILE A 27 19.44 12.34 -3.70
CA ILE A 27 19.43 10.89 -3.87
C ILE A 27 18.07 10.44 -4.41
N PRO A 28 18.04 9.36 -5.22
CA PRO A 28 16.79 8.84 -5.75
C PRO A 28 15.98 8.14 -4.67
N ILE A 29 14.64 8.07 -4.89
CA ILE A 29 13.72 7.35 -4.03
C ILE A 29 13.21 6.11 -4.74
N LYS A 30 13.11 5.01 -3.99
CA LYS A 30 12.35 3.83 -4.39
C LYS A 30 11.14 3.73 -3.47
N THR A 31 9.99 3.43 -4.06
CA THR A 31 8.74 3.29 -3.31
C THR A 31 8.25 1.86 -3.35
N ILE A 32 7.56 1.47 -2.30
CA ILE A 32 6.87 0.19 -2.20
C ILE A 32 5.57 0.41 -1.44
N THR A 33 4.51 -0.26 -1.86
CA THR A 33 3.24 -0.15 -1.15
C THR A 33 3.22 -1.05 0.07
N SER A 34 2.38 -0.72 1.04
CA SER A 34 2.24 -1.55 2.24
C SER A 34 1.67 -2.93 1.91
N LEU A 35 0.84 -3.04 0.87
CA LEU A 35 0.34 -4.33 0.41
C LEU A 35 1.44 -5.16 -0.23
N GLU A 36 2.33 -4.55 -1.02
CA GLU A 36 3.51 -5.24 -1.55
C GLU A 36 4.42 -5.73 -0.41
N VAL A 37 4.65 -4.91 0.60
CA VAL A 37 5.44 -5.28 1.77
C VAL A 37 4.86 -6.53 2.43
N THR A 38 3.55 -6.56 2.64
CA THR A 38 2.87 -7.69 3.25
C THR A 38 2.99 -8.95 2.39
N ALA A 39 2.77 -8.81 1.09
CA ALA A 39 2.83 -9.93 0.15
C ALA A 39 4.24 -10.56 0.11
N ILE A 40 5.24 -9.72 -0.06
CA ILE A 40 6.63 -10.17 -0.19
C ILE A 40 7.13 -10.78 1.11
N SER A 41 6.85 -10.13 2.23
CA SER A 41 7.33 -10.59 3.53
C SER A 41 6.76 -11.94 3.95
N ASN A 42 5.57 -12.26 3.50
CA ASN A 42 4.84 -13.44 3.94
C ASN A 42 4.61 -14.48 2.83
N ASN A 43 5.19 -14.24 1.64
CA ASN A 43 5.04 -15.11 0.46
C ASN A 43 3.57 -15.35 0.11
N GLN A 44 2.76 -14.30 0.18
CA GLN A 44 1.34 -14.34 -0.12
C GLN A 44 1.04 -13.45 -1.32
N ARG A 45 0.15 -13.89 -2.19
CA ARG A 45 -0.23 -13.11 -3.39
C ARG A 45 -1.53 -12.34 -3.21
N LYS A 46 -2.37 -12.76 -2.28
CA LYS A 46 -3.60 -12.06 -1.92
C LYS A 46 -3.47 -11.58 -0.49
N VAL A 47 -3.43 -10.27 -0.31
CA VAL A 47 -3.18 -9.66 0.99
C VAL A 47 -4.14 -8.52 1.27
N GLY A 48 -4.34 -8.25 2.54
CA GLY A 48 -5.15 -7.13 2.97
C GLY A 48 -4.56 -6.46 4.19
N ILE A 49 -4.89 -5.20 4.37
CA ILE A 49 -4.51 -4.41 5.53
C ILE A 49 -5.76 -3.76 6.10
N SER A 50 -6.04 -4.07 7.36
CA SER A 50 -7.20 -3.49 8.06
C SER A 50 -6.86 -2.11 8.60
N ASP A 51 -7.83 -1.20 8.52
CA ASP A 51 -7.75 0.11 9.17
C ASP A 51 -8.76 0.26 10.32
N GLY A 52 -9.38 -0.85 10.73
CA GLY A 52 -10.40 -0.86 11.77
C GLY A 52 -11.83 -0.74 11.23
N ASN A 53 -12.03 -0.06 10.11
CA ASN A 53 -13.33 0.13 9.48
C ASN A 53 -13.54 -0.76 8.27
N GLY A 54 -12.45 -1.29 7.73
CA GLY A 54 -12.46 -2.13 6.55
C GLY A 54 -11.06 -2.58 6.22
N CYS A 55 -10.87 -3.05 4.99
CA CYS A 55 -9.58 -3.57 4.53
C CYS A 55 -9.22 -3.01 3.16
N TYR A 56 -7.95 -2.67 3.00
CA TYR A 56 -7.34 -2.48 1.69
C TYR A 56 -6.90 -3.84 1.17
N LEU A 57 -7.31 -4.21 -0.03
CA LEU A 57 -7.00 -5.53 -0.61
C LEU A 57 -6.18 -5.39 -1.88
N GLY A 58 -5.20 -6.27 -2.02
CA GLY A 58 -4.36 -6.33 -3.22
C GLY A 58 -4.14 -7.76 -3.66
N GLU A 59 -4.01 -7.97 -4.98
CA GLU A 59 -3.69 -9.25 -5.58
C GLU A 59 -2.47 -9.07 -6.48
N PHE A 60 -1.55 -10.02 -6.38
CA PHE A 60 -0.25 -9.94 -7.04
C PHE A 60 0.01 -11.18 -7.89
N ASP A 61 0.83 -11.01 -8.91
CA ASP A 61 1.34 -12.11 -9.70
C ASP A 61 2.55 -12.75 -9.00
N GLU A 62 3.18 -13.72 -9.66
CA GLU A 62 4.32 -14.44 -9.10
C GLU A 62 5.55 -13.55 -8.87
N ASN A 63 5.61 -12.39 -9.52
CA ASN A 63 6.69 -11.41 -9.35
C ASN A 63 6.30 -10.26 -8.43
N TYR A 64 5.18 -10.40 -7.72
CA TYR A 64 4.62 -9.38 -6.82
C TYR A 64 4.27 -8.07 -7.50
N LYS A 65 3.87 -8.14 -8.77
CA LYS A 65 3.27 -7.02 -9.48
C LYS A 65 1.76 -7.08 -9.32
N ALA A 66 1.14 -5.95 -9.08
CA ALA A 66 -0.30 -5.90 -8.88
C ALA A 66 -1.04 -6.37 -10.13
N LEU A 67 -1.94 -7.32 -9.97
CA LEU A 67 -2.78 -7.82 -11.06
C LEU A 67 -3.89 -6.86 -11.42
N LYS A 68 -4.30 -6.03 -10.48
CA LYS A 68 -5.36 -5.04 -10.64
C LYS A 68 -5.18 -3.96 -9.60
N ASP A 69 -5.94 -2.88 -9.71
CA ASP A 69 -5.92 -1.80 -8.72
C ASP A 69 -6.32 -2.33 -7.34
N TYR A 70 -5.72 -1.76 -6.31
CA TYR A 70 -6.10 -2.06 -4.94
C TYR A 70 -7.52 -1.56 -4.69
N ILE A 71 -8.25 -2.26 -3.85
CA ILE A 71 -9.62 -1.88 -3.49
C ILE A 71 -9.73 -1.72 -1.98
N TYR A 72 -10.72 -0.96 -1.56
CA TYR A 72 -11.09 -0.84 -0.15
C TYR A 72 -12.49 -1.38 0.03
N VAL A 73 -12.66 -2.28 1.00
CA VAL A 73 -13.97 -2.82 1.37
C VAL A 73 -14.20 -2.58 2.85
N ASN A 74 -15.41 -2.20 3.23
CA ASN A 74 -15.73 -2.03 4.65
C ASN A 74 -15.90 -3.40 5.32
N ASN A 75 -16.00 -3.41 6.65
CA ASN A 75 -16.08 -4.66 7.40
C ASN A 75 -17.26 -5.52 6.99
N SER A 76 -18.43 -4.92 6.76
CA SER A 76 -19.61 -5.65 6.34
C SER A 76 -19.44 -6.30 4.97
N GLU A 77 -18.86 -5.58 4.03
CA GLU A 77 -18.57 -6.10 2.70
C GLU A 77 -17.55 -7.23 2.75
N PHE A 78 -16.51 -7.06 3.57
CA PHE A 78 -15.46 -8.06 3.69
C PHE A 78 -15.99 -9.36 4.26
N ILE A 79 -16.80 -9.30 5.31
CA ILE A 79 -17.40 -10.48 5.94
C ILE A 79 -18.26 -11.27 4.95
N ASN A 80 -18.94 -10.57 4.05
CA ASN A 80 -19.84 -11.18 3.06
C ASN A 80 -19.12 -11.63 1.78
N MET A 81 -17.82 -11.37 1.64
CA MET A 81 -17.07 -11.85 0.48
C MET A 81 -16.89 -13.36 0.53
N GLU A 82 -17.17 -14.04 -0.58
CA GLU A 82 -17.00 -15.49 -0.68
C GLU A 82 -15.54 -15.90 -0.56
N ASN A 83 -14.63 -15.07 -1.03
CA ASN A 83 -13.20 -15.38 -1.07
C ASN A 83 -12.39 -14.66 0.01
N LYS A 84 -13.05 -14.21 1.10
CA LYS A 84 -12.34 -13.48 2.16
C LYS A 84 -11.19 -14.25 2.79
N ASP A 85 -11.32 -15.58 2.87
CA ASP A 85 -10.31 -16.43 3.49
C ASP A 85 -9.05 -16.60 2.62
N GLU A 86 -9.08 -16.18 1.37
CA GLU A 86 -7.93 -16.21 0.48
C GLU A 86 -6.95 -15.08 0.76
N TYR A 87 -7.37 -14.04 1.50
CA TYR A 87 -6.54 -12.87 1.79
C TYR A 87 -5.80 -13.03 3.10
N TYR A 88 -4.48 -12.79 3.04
CA TYR A 88 -3.63 -12.76 4.22
C TYR A 88 -3.69 -11.37 4.84
N LEU A 89 -4.12 -11.27 6.09
CA LEU A 89 -4.42 -9.99 6.75
C LEU A 89 -3.41 -9.56 7.81
N ASP A 90 -2.47 -10.42 8.15
CA ASP A 90 -1.47 -10.09 9.17
C ASP A 90 -0.35 -9.26 8.58
N TYR A 91 -0.29 -7.99 8.94
CA TYR A 91 0.81 -7.14 8.50
C TYR A 91 2.08 -7.50 9.28
N LYS A 92 2.98 -8.19 8.60
CA LYS A 92 4.31 -8.52 9.12
C LYS A 92 5.34 -8.12 8.09
N MET A 93 6.39 -7.46 8.52
CA MET A 93 7.43 -6.99 7.63
C MET A 93 8.70 -7.82 7.81
N ASP A 94 9.19 -8.38 6.70
CA ASP A 94 10.52 -8.97 6.61
C ASP A 94 11.41 -7.98 5.86
N ALA A 95 12.20 -7.23 6.59
CA ALA A 95 13.00 -6.15 6.02
C ALA A 95 14.01 -6.64 4.96
N GLU A 96 14.57 -7.83 5.16
CA GLU A 96 15.52 -8.38 4.22
C GLU A 96 14.88 -8.72 2.88
N LYS A 97 13.72 -9.39 2.91
CA LYS A 97 12.98 -9.71 1.69
C LYS A 97 12.54 -8.46 0.94
N VAL A 98 12.04 -7.47 1.67
CA VAL A 98 11.62 -6.21 1.10
C VAL A 98 12.79 -5.48 0.46
N TYR A 99 13.92 -5.42 1.15
CA TYR A 99 15.13 -4.80 0.62
C TYR A 99 15.59 -5.47 -0.69
N LYS A 100 15.67 -6.78 -0.71
CA LYS A 100 16.07 -7.53 -1.91
C LYS A 100 15.12 -7.27 -3.09
N TYR A 101 13.82 -7.21 -2.80
CA TYR A 101 12.84 -6.90 -3.83
C TYR A 101 13.03 -5.47 -4.38
N THR A 102 13.24 -4.49 -3.51
CA THR A 102 13.36 -3.10 -3.93
C THR A 102 14.64 -2.83 -4.73
N LEU A 103 15.67 -3.66 -4.59
CA LEU A 103 16.87 -3.52 -5.41
C LEU A 103 16.57 -3.59 -6.90
N ASN A 104 15.54 -4.31 -7.29
CA ASN A 104 15.15 -4.50 -8.69
C ASN A 104 14.08 -3.49 -9.16
N LYS A 105 13.63 -2.60 -8.29
CA LYS A 105 12.65 -1.57 -8.67
C LYS A 105 13.35 -0.36 -9.26
N ASN A 106 12.66 0.32 -10.17
CA ASN A 106 13.12 1.58 -10.70
C ASN A 106 13.04 2.67 -9.63
N THR A 107 13.99 3.59 -9.66
CA THR A 107 13.94 4.77 -8.80
C THR A 107 12.84 5.72 -9.26
N THR A 108 12.29 6.48 -8.30
CA THR A 108 11.28 7.47 -8.57
C THR A 108 11.84 8.86 -8.25
N ASN A 109 11.50 9.86 -9.07
CA ASN A 109 11.83 11.24 -8.76
C ASN A 109 11.06 11.66 -7.50
N ALA A 110 11.73 12.36 -6.59
CA ALA A 110 11.11 12.79 -5.33
C ALA A 110 9.83 13.61 -5.54
N HIS A 111 9.76 14.39 -6.61
CA HIS A 111 8.56 15.19 -6.94
C HIS A 111 7.36 14.32 -7.34
N ASP A 112 7.61 13.13 -7.85
CA ASP A 112 6.56 12.22 -8.35
C ASP A 112 6.09 11.22 -7.30
N VAL A 113 6.67 11.24 -6.11
CA VAL A 113 6.25 10.35 -5.02
C VAL A 113 5.00 10.91 -4.36
N ASN A 114 3.96 10.12 -4.36
CA ASN A 114 2.67 10.50 -3.78
C ASN A 114 2.14 9.37 -2.90
N PRO A 115 1.36 9.71 -1.85
CA PRO A 115 0.69 8.69 -1.07
C PRO A 115 -0.40 8.01 -1.89
N ILE A 116 -0.64 6.75 -1.59
CA ILE A 116 -1.71 5.98 -2.22
C ILE A 116 -2.96 6.12 -1.36
N TYR A 117 -3.98 6.76 -1.92
CA TYR A 117 -5.28 6.91 -1.26
C TYR A 117 -6.29 6.01 -1.96
N ILE A 118 -6.76 5.01 -1.22
CA ILE A 118 -7.72 4.05 -1.75
C ILE A 118 -8.93 4.09 -0.82
N LYS A 119 -9.93 4.87 -1.20
CA LYS A 119 -11.20 4.95 -0.49
C LYS A 119 -12.33 4.71 -1.46
N LYS A 120 -13.51 4.36 -0.93
CA LYS A 120 -14.68 4.24 -1.77
C LYS A 120 -15.02 5.60 -2.35
N ILE A 121 -15.21 5.63 -3.66
CA ILE A 121 -15.56 6.85 -4.37
C ILE A 121 -16.84 7.47 -3.82
N GLY A 122 -17.81 6.64 -3.44
CA GLY A 122 -19.06 7.13 -2.85
C GLY A 122 -18.84 7.95 -1.57
N VAL A 123 -17.93 7.55 -0.71
CA VAL A 123 -17.61 8.29 0.51
C VAL A 123 -16.97 9.62 0.17
N GLU A 124 -16.07 9.66 -0.80
CA GLU A 124 -15.41 10.89 -1.24
C GLU A 124 -16.40 11.84 -1.90
N ILE A 125 -17.28 11.31 -2.74
CA ILE A 125 -18.31 12.11 -3.40
C ILE A 125 -19.22 12.74 -2.36
N ASP A 126 -19.66 11.98 -1.34
CA ASP A 126 -20.51 12.49 -0.28
C ASP A 126 -19.83 13.64 0.47
N LYS A 127 -18.55 13.50 0.76
CA LYS A 127 -17.78 14.57 1.39
C LYS A 127 -17.68 15.81 0.52
N LYS A 128 -17.53 15.64 -0.78
CA LYS A 128 -17.46 16.75 -1.73
C LYS A 128 -18.81 17.43 -1.94
N SER A 129 -19.90 16.70 -1.77
CA SER A 129 -21.24 17.22 -1.91
C SER A 129 -21.63 18.10 -0.73
N ASN A 130 -20.94 17.98 0.34
CA ASN A 130 -21.15 18.78 1.54
C ASN A 130 -20.32 20.08 1.47
#